data_3ec6aa89ac22b83d9d4f1d8d052a581d
#
_entry.id   3ec6aa89ac22b83d9d4f1d8d052a581d
#
_cell.length_a   1.000
_cell.length_b   1.000
_cell.length_c   1.000
_cell.angle_alpha   90.00
_cell.angle_beta   90.00
_cell.angle_gamma   90.00
#
_symmetry.space_group_name_H-M   'P 1'
#
loop_
_entity.id
_entity.type
_entity.pdbx_description
1 polymer ?
#
loop_
_entity_poly.entity_id
_entity_poly.type
_entity_poly.pdbx_seq_one_letter_code
_entity_poly.pdbx_strand_id
1 'polypeptide(L)'
;MIELAKEAFTNNIYNGNLEALPKGAYKARIKSAGLKHGKDSKVFCVVNFVVEDHEHFTGCDATKFYCLYDQDRDKTHIQKQVNFLKKDLATLGLTDDQINSKENDSLDTCLTSLVGRLVRLNAVKNKEYTNYFFQGLVNDGVASTDEF
;
A
#
# COMPACT_ATOMS: atom_id res chain seq x y z
N MET A 1 -9.04 14.65 -5.00
CA MET A 1 -8.53 13.80 -4.24
C MET A 1 -9.16 12.55 -4.22
N ILE A 2 -10.40 12.46 -3.90
CA ILE A 2 -11.16 11.33 -4.27
C ILE A 2 -10.98 11.05 -5.75
N GLU A 3 -10.92 12.09 -6.54
CA GLU A 3 -10.67 11.97 -7.97
C GLU A 3 -9.33 11.34 -8.29
N LEU A 4 -8.30 11.65 -7.54
CA LEU A 4 -7.00 11.08 -7.78
C LEU A 4 -7.01 9.59 -7.51
N ALA A 5 -7.69 9.16 -6.44
CA ALA A 5 -7.83 7.75 -6.15
C ALA A 5 -8.67 7.06 -7.23
N LYS A 6 -9.73 7.70 -7.69
CA LYS A 6 -10.56 7.18 -8.76
C LYS A 6 -9.78 7.04 -10.05
N GLU A 7 -8.96 8.01 -10.37
CA GLU A 7 -8.15 7.92 -11.59
C GLU A 7 -7.21 6.74 -11.59
N ALA A 8 -6.53 6.52 -10.47
CA ALA A 8 -5.63 5.38 -10.37
C ALA A 8 -6.38 4.07 -10.57
N PHE A 9 -7.55 3.97 -9.97
CA PHE A 9 -8.38 2.79 -10.06
C PHE A 9 -8.92 2.61 -11.48
N THR A 10 -9.40 3.69 -12.06
CA THR A 10 -9.96 3.69 -13.41
C THR A 10 -8.91 3.36 -14.45
N ASN A 11 -7.69 3.84 -14.27
CA ASN A 11 -6.60 3.54 -15.17
C ASN A 11 -6.27 2.06 -15.20
N ASN A 12 -6.35 1.40 -14.07
CA ASN A 12 -6.17 -0.05 -14.02
C ASN A 12 -7.22 -0.76 -14.86
N ILE A 13 -8.45 -0.30 -14.80
CA ILE A 13 -9.53 -0.86 -15.59
C ILE A 13 -9.29 -0.65 -17.09
N TYR A 14 -8.94 0.57 -17.46
CA TYR A 14 -8.71 0.92 -18.85
C TYR A 14 -7.53 0.21 -19.46
N ASN A 15 -6.57 -0.12 -18.67
CA ASN A 15 -5.39 -0.81 -19.15
C ASN A 15 -5.63 -2.31 -19.33
N GLY A 16 -6.87 -2.75 -19.16
CA GLY A 16 -7.20 -4.15 -19.28
C GLY A 16 -6.83 -4.97 -18.08
N ASN A 17 -6.33 -4.32 -17.05
CA ASN A 17 -6.01 -4.98 -15.80
C ASN A 17 -7.28 -5.19 -15.00
N LEU A 18 -7.21 -6.08 -14.05
CA LEU A 18 -8.31 -6.27 -13.13
C LEU A 18 -8.51 -5.02 -12.31
N GLU A 19 -9.77 -4.67 -12.03
CA GLU A 19 -10.07 -3.60 -11.09
C GLU A 19 -9.38 -3.86 -9.79
N ALA A 20 -9.34 -5.12 -9.42
CA ALA A 20 -8.72 -5.56 -8.19
C ALA A 20 -8.30 -7.01 -8.39
N LEU A 21 -7.35 -7.44 -7.58
CA LEU A 21 -6.92 -8.83 -7.64
C LEU A 21 -8.03 -9.73 -7.07
N PRO A 22 -8.25 -10.89 -7.65
CA PRO A 22 -9.18 -11.85 -7.06
C PRO A 22 -8.73 -12.25 -5.66
N LYS A 23 -9.68 -12.71 -4.86
CA LYS A 23 -9.40 -13.21 -3.53
C LYS A 23 -8.27 -14.22 -3.57
N GLY A 24 -7.33 -14.09 -2.67
CA GLY A 24 -6.23 -15.04 -2.57
C GLY A 24 -4.96 -14.44 -2.00
N ALA A 25 -3.95 -15.27 -1.92
CA ALA A 25 -2.64 -14.88 -1.42
C ALA A 25 -1.72 -14.57 -2.58
N TYR A 26 -0.92 -13.53 -2.42
CA TYR A 26 -0.03 -13.06 -3.49
C TYR A 26 1.31 -12.66 -2.92
N LYS A 27 2.31 -12.72 -3.78
CA LYS A 27 3.58 -12.05 -3.58
C LYS A 27 3.58 -10.85 -4.50
N ALA A 28 3.98 -9.71 -4.01
CA ALA A 28 3.99 -8.51 -4.83
C ALA A 28 5.17 -7.63 -4.47
N ARG A 29 5.69 -6.96 -5.47
CA ARG A 29 6.79 -6.01 -5.25
C ARG A 29 6.23 -4.62 -5.19
N ILE A 30 6.63 -3.87 -4.17
CA ILE A 30 6.20 -2.50 -4.03
C ILE A 30 6.89 -1.68 -5.12
N LYS A 31 6.07 -1.07 -5.96
CA LYS A 31 6.52 -0.34 -7.12
C LYS A 31 6.69 1.14 -6.79
N SER A 32 5.78 1.67 -6.02
CA SER A 32 5.84 3.04 -5.54
C SER A 32 5.05 3.17 -4.25
N ALA A 33 5.44 4.13 -3.43
CA ALA A 33 4.72 4.46 -2.22
C ALA A 33 4.95 5.93 -1.93
N GLY A 34 3.91 6.66 -1.62
CA GLY A 34 4.05 8.08 -1.39
C GLY A 34 2.76 8.73 -0.93
N LEU A 35 2.86 10.01 -0.64
CA LEU A 35 1.72 10.81 -0.26
C LEU A 35 1.14 11.50 -1.48
N LYS A 36 -0.19 11.57 -1.51
CA LYS A 36 -0.91 12.29 -2.55
C LYS A 36 -1.80 13.32 -1.88
N HIS A 37 -1.70 14.55 -2.36
CA HIS A 37 -2.48 15.65 -1.84
C HIS A 37 -3.60 15.95 -2.83
N GLY A 38 -4.79 16.08 -2.31
CA GLY A 38 -5.93 16.36 -3.15
C GLY A 38 -6.59 17.68 -2.80
N LYS A 39 -7.75 17.90 -3.38
CA LYS A 39 -8.53 19.08 -3.12
C LYS A 39 -9.01 19.08 -1.66
N ASP A 40 -9.28 20.26 -1.13
CA ASP A 40 -9.81 20.43 0.22
C ASP A 40 -8.90 19.86 1.29
N SER A 41 -7.61 19.96 1.06
CA SER A 41 -6.57 19.53 2.02
C SER A 41 -6.58 18.06 2.34
N LYS A 42 -7.19 17.23 1.49
CA LYS A 42 -7.15 15.79 1.70
C LYS A 42 -5.76 15.24 1.44
N VAL A 43 -5.35 14.28 2.25
CA VAL A 43 -4.04 13.63 2.13
C VAL A 43 -4.24 12.13 2.15
N PHE A 44 -3.66 11.46 1.17
CA PHE A 44 -3.69 10.01 1.08
C PHE A 44 -2.27 9.45 1.02
N CYS A 45 -2.10 8.28 1.61
CA CYS A 45 -0.93 7.48 1.35
C CYS A 45 -1.33 6.44 0.29
N VAL A 46 -0.54 6.30 -0.73
CA VAL A 46 -0.83 5.41 -1.85
C VAL A 46 0.33 4.45 -2.03
N VAL A 47 0.06 3.16 -2.00
CA VAL A 47 1.06 2.13 -2.22
C VAL A 47 0.65 1.33 -3.44
N ASN A 48 1.51 1.36 -4.47
CA ASN A 48 1.31 0.59 -5.69
C ASN A 48 2.22 -0.62 -5.67
N PHE A 49 1.69 -1.75 -6.06
CA PHE A 49 2.50 -2.97 -6.13
C PHE A 49 2.14 -3.80 -7.35
N VAL A 50 3.07 -4.65 -7.74
CA VAL A 50 2.90 -5.51 -8.89
C VAL A 50 3.08 -6.95 -8.45
N VAL A 51 2.16 -7.81 -8.86
CA VAL A 51 2.20 -9.22 -8.49
C VAL A 51 3.35 -9.92 -9.18
N GLU A 52 4.07 -10.73 -8.42
CA GLU A 52 5.17 -11.56 -8.92
C GLU A 52 4.90 -13.01 -8.57
N ASP A 53 5.44 -13.89 -9.39
CA ASP A 53 5.46 -15.32 -9.12
C ASP A 53 4.06 -15.91 -8.86
N HIS A 54 3.12 -15.52 -9.68
CA HIS A 54 1.77 -16.07 -9.63
C HIS A 54 1.43 -16.73 -10.96
N GLU A 55 0.72 -17.83 -10.90
CA GLU A 55 0.40 -18.59 -12.08
C GLU A 55 -0.38 -17.78 -13.12
N HIS A 56 -1.31 -16.95 -12.66
CA HIS A 56 -2.21 -16.23 -13.56
C HIS A 56 -2.09 -14.73 -13.53
N PHE A 57 -1.57 -14.17 -12.44
CA PHE A 57 -1.66 -12.72 -12.22
C PHE A 57 -0.33 -12.01 -12.12
N THR A 58 0.76 -12.67 -12.46
CA THR A 58 2.07 -12.02 -12.50
C THR A 58 2.01 -10.82 -13.44
N GLY A 59 2.51 -9.68 -12.98
CA GLY A 59 2.50 -8.45 -13.76
C GLY A 59 1.28 -7.59 -13.55
N CYS A 60 0.27 -8.07 -12.84
CA CYS A 60 -0.90 -7.25 -12.53
C CYS A 60 -0.58 -6.27 -11.43
N ASP A 61 -1.00 -5.03 -11.62
CA ASP A 61 -0.82 -3.96 -10.65
C ASP A 61 -2.00 -3.89 -9.70
N ALA A 62 -1.75 -3.48 -8.48
CA ALA A 62 -2.80 -3.16 -7.53
C ALA A 62 -2.36 -2.00 -6.66
N THR A 63 -3.31 -1.36 -6.02
CA THR A 63 -3.05 -0.16 -5.24
C THR A 63 -3.81 -0.22 -3.92
N LYS A 64 -3.14 0.21 -2.87
CA LYS A 64 -3.77 0.36 -1.56
C LYS A 64 -3.70 1.83 -1.15
N PHE A 65 -4.81 2.33 -0.65
CA PHE A 65 -4.94 3.72 -0.22
C PHE A 65 -5.20 3.79 1.28
N TYR A 66 -4.63 4.80 1.91
CA TYR A 66 -4.93 5.14 3.30
C TYR A 66 -5.28 6.61 3.33
N CYS A 67 -6.43 6.96 3.88
CA CYS A 67 -6.81 8.35 4.04
C CYS A 67 -6.20 8.88 5.33
N LEU A 68 -5.24 9.77 5.22
CA LEU A 68 -4.53 10.29 6.38
C LEU A 68 -5.10 11.61 6.88
N TYR A 69 -5.80 12.32 6.04
CA TYR A 69 -6.47 13.54 6.43
C TYR A 69 -7.62 13.84 5.48
N ASP A 70 -8.76 14.16 6.04
CA ASP A 70 -9.94 14.57 5.28
C ASP A 70 -10.84 15.37 6.25
N GLN A 71 -11.00 16.67 5.99
CA GLN A 71 -11.76 17.53 6.88
C GLN A 71 -13.24 17.13 6.96
N ASP A 72 -13.74 16.41 5.96
CA ASP A 72 -15.14 15.99 5.93
C ASP A 72 -15.37 14.66 6.62
N ARG A 73 -14.32 14.06 7.15
CA ARG A 73 -14.42 12.78 7.81
C ARG A 73 -14.20 12.90 9.31
N ASP A 74 -14.86 12.03 10.03
CA ASP A 74 -14.74 11.87 11.44
C ASP A 74 -13.27 11.59 11.83
N LYS A 75 -12.80 12.24 12.87
CA LYS A 75 -11.44 12.06 13.37
C LYS A 75 -11.18 10.61 13.75
N THR A 76 -12.18 9.91 14.25
CA THR A 76 -12.06 8.51 14.61
C THR A 76 -11.74 7.66 13.38
N HIS A 77 -12.41 7.97 12.27
CA HIS A 77 -12.15 7.26 11.02
C HIS A 77 -10.71 7.49 10.54
N ILE A 78 -10.27 8.74 10.58
CA ILE A 78 -8.91 9.09 10.17
C ILE A 78 -7.88 8.40 11.07
N GLN A 79 -8.12 8.39 12.38
CA GLN A 79 -7.21 7.73 13.31
C GLN A 79 -7.09 6.23 13.03
N LYS A 80 -8.19 5.59 12.68
CA LYS A 80 -8.16 4.18 12.30
C LYS A 80 -7.30 3.96 11.07
N GLN A 81 -7.41 4.83 10.08
CA GLN A 81 -6.61 4.73 8.86
C GLN A 81 -5.13 4.90 9.15
N VAL A 82 -4.79 5.88 9.99
CA VAL A 82 -3.40 6.10 10.39
C VAL A 82 -2.86 4.90 11.15
N ASN A 83 -3.66 4.30 12.02
CA ASN A 83 -3.25 3.12 12.76
C ASN A 83 -3.05 1.92 11.84
N PHE A 84 -3.89 1.74 10.82
CA PHE A 84 -3.70 0.71 9.82
C PHE A 84 -2.39 0.90 9.06
N LEU A 85 -2.10 2.14 8.69
CA LEU A 85 -0.85 2.44 7.99
C LEU A 85 0.35 2.09 8.87
N LYS A 86 0.34 2.51 10.14
CA LYS A 86 1.44 2.21 11.06
C LYS A 86 1.64 0.71 11.22
N LYS A 87 0.54 -0.03 11.36
CA LYS A 87 0.60 -1.48 11.49
C LYS A 87 1.20 -2.11 10.23
N ASP A 88 0.77 -1.63 9.07
CA ASP A 88 1.29 -2.16 7.81
C ASP A 88 2.77 -1.83 7.63
N LEU A 89 3.20 -0.64 8.02
CA LEU A 89 4.62 -0.28 7.97
C LEU A 89 5.45 -1.21 8.83
N ALA A 90 4.97 -1.53 10.02
CA ALA A 90 5.67 -2.48 10.90
C ALA A 90 5.72 -3.88 10.27
N THR A 91 4.61 -4.32 9.68
CA THR A 91 4.54 -5.59 8.98
C THR A 91 5.53 -5.64 7.82
N LEU A 92 5.75 -4.52 7.17
CA LEU A 92 6.67 -4.41 6.03
C LEU A 92 8.12 -4.18 6.45
N GLY A 93 8.41 -4.24 7.73
CA GLY A 93 9.78 -4.26 8.22
C GLY A 93 10.35 -2.98 8.77
N LEU A 94 9.53 -1.94 8.92
CA LEU A 94 10.02 -0.70 9.52
C LEU A 94 10.00 -0.80 11.04
N THR A 95 10.95 -0.13 11.66
CA THR A 95 11.06 -0.12 13.13
C THR A 95 10.09 0.87 13.76
N ASP A 96 9.82 0.68 15.04
CA ASP A 96 8.98 1.62 15.78
C ASP A 96 9.56 3.03 15.75
N ASP A 97 10.86 3.16 15.84
CA ASP A 97 11.50 4.48 15.78
C ASP A 97 11.25 5.16 14.44
N GLN A 98 11.32 4.41 13.36
CA GLN A 98 11.04 4.96 12.04
C GLN A 98 9.58 5.36 11.90
N ILE A 99 8.68 4.50 12.35
CA ILE A 99 7.24 4.73 12.22
C ILE A 99 6.78 5.91 13.06
N ASN A 100 7.33 6.07 14.24
CA ASN A 100 6.90 7.11 15.18
C ASN A 100 7.77 8.35 15.16
N SER A 101 8.68 8.45 14.21
CA SER A 101 9.53 9.63 14.10
C SER A 101 8.69 10.88 13.84
N LYS A 102 9.05 11.97 14.49
CA LYS A 102 8.38 13.26 14.30
C LYS A 102 9.21 14.20 13.45
N GLU A 103 10.28 13.70 12.86
CA GLU A 103 11.08 14.52 11.97
C GLU A 103 10.30 14.87 10.73
N ASN A 104 10.59 16.02 10.16
CA ASN A 104 9.99 16.42 8.90
C ASN A 104 10.34 15.38 7.83
N ASP A 105 9.40 15.10 6.97
CA ASP A 105 9.57 14.14 5.87
C ASP A 105 9.84 12.70 6.30
N SER A 106 9.69 12.40 7.61
CA SER A 106 9.94 11.04 8.07
C SER A 106 9.00 10.02 7.41
N LEU A 107 7.75 10.40 7.19
CA LEU A 107 6.80 9.51 6.54
C LEU A 107 7.18 9.28 5.08
N ASP A 108 7.55 10.32 4.36
CA ASP A 108 8.02 10.18 2.99
C ASP A 108 9.24 9.29 2.90
N THR A 109 10.17 9.45 3.83
CA THR A 109 11.36 8.62 3.89
C THR A 109 10.99 7.15 4.12
N CYS A 110 10.07 6.90 5.05
CA CYS A 110 9.60 5.55 5.33
C CYS A 110 8.96 4.93 4.08
N LEU A 111 8.09 5.67 3.42
CA LEU A 111 7.39 5.17 2.25
C LEU A 111 8.35 4.89 1.11
N THR A 112 9.29 5.80 0.88
CA THR A 112 10.29 5.61 -0.16
C THR A 112 11.13 4.36 0.09
N SER A 113 11.43 4.08 1.34
CA SER A 113 12.23 2.91 1.70
C SER A 113 11.53 1.59 1.39
N LEU A 114 10.22 1.60 1.21
CA LEU A 114 9.46 0.39 0.90
C LEU A 114 9.58 -0.03 -0.57
N VAL A 115 9.94 0.88 -1.43
CA VAL A 115 10.00 0.61 -2.88
C VAL A 115 11.01 -0.49 -3.14
N GLY A 116 10.58 -1.48 -3.91
CA GLY A 116 11.43 -2.63 -4.25
C GLY A 116 11.31 -3.80 -3.31
N ARG A 117 10.62 -3.64 -2.18
CA ARG A 117 10.44 -4.77 -1.25
C ARG A 117 9.42 -5.75 -1.80
N LEU A 118 9.73 -7.02 -1.65
CA LEU A 118 8.80 -8.08 -2.02
C LEU A 118 8.00 -8.44 -0.78
N VAL A 119 6.68 -8.38 -0.91
CA VAL A 119 5.78 -8.55 0.23
C VAL A 119 4.78 -9.66 -0.04
N ARG A 120 4.33 -10.27 1.03
CA ARG A 120 3.25 -11.24 0.98
C ARG A 120 1.98 -10.53 1.42
N LEU A 121 0.91 -10.73 0.68
CA LEU A 121 -0.36 -10.11 1.01
C LEU A 121 -1.52 -11.04 0.68
N ASN A 122 -2.66 -10.75 1.31
CA ASN A 122 -3.92 -11.39 0.96
C ASN A 122 -4.85 -10.34 0.38
N ALA A 123 -5.52 -10.70 -0.71
CA ALA A 123 -6.62 -9.92 -1.25
C ALA A 123 -7.93 -10.54 -0.74
N VAL A 124 -8.76 -9.73 -0.12
CA VAL A 124 -10.03 -10.17 0.44
C VAL A 124 -11.12 -9.29 -0.15
N LYS A 125 -12.07 -9.92 -0.82
CA LYS A 125 -13.16 -9.18 -1.43
C LYS A 125 -14.28 -8.98 -0.43
N ASN A 126 -14.73 -7.73 -0.30
CA ASN A 126 -15.81 -7.36 0.59
C ASN A 126 -16.79 -6.51 -0.20
N LYS A 127 -17.91 -7.11 -0.63
CA LYS A 127 -18.90 -6.44 -1.48
C LYS A 127 -18.26 -5.91 -2.77
N GLU A 128 -18.13 -4.60 -2.88
CA GLU A 128 -17.57 -3.95 -4.06
C GLU A 128 -16.10 -3.64 -3.94
N TYR A 129 -15.52 -3.92 -2.78
CA TYR A 129 -14.14 -3.57 -2.52
C TYR A 129 -13.26 -4.78 -2.43
N THR A 130 -12.00 -4.60 -2.78
CA THR A 130 -10.98 -5.56 -2.44
C THR A 130 -10.03 -4.89 -1.47
N ASN A 131 -9.85 -5.50 -0.33
CA ASN A 131 -8.88 -5.05 0.67
C ASN A 131 -7.63 -5.89 0.55
N TYR A 132 -6.49 -5.23 0.68
CA TYR A 132 -5.19 -5.90 0.64
C TYR A 132 -4.60 -5.86 2.03
N PHE A 133 -4.31 -7.02 2.57
CA PHE A 133 -3.73 -7.13 3.90
C PHE A 133 -2.30 -7.62 3.77
N PHE A 134 -1.34 -6.77 4.10
CA PHE A 134 0.06 -7.15 4.09
C PHE A 134 0.33 -8.11 5.23
N GLN A 135 1.09 -9.15 4.94
CA GLN A 135 1.37 -10.21 5.92
C GLN A 135 2.83 -10.30 6.29
N GLY A 136 3.69 -9.67 5.56
CA GLY A 136 5.10 -9.63 5.87
C GLY A 136 5.95 -9.50 4.63
N LEU A 137 7.24 -9.44 4.84
CA LEU A 137 8.21 -9.45 3.76
C LEU A 137 8.42 -10.87 3.27
N VAL A 138 8.65 -11.02 1.99
CA VAL A 138 9.07 -12.28 1.43
C VAL A 138 10.57 -12.29 1.36
N ASN A 139 11.15 -13.36 1.87
CA ASN A 139 12.56 -13.56 1.71
C ASN A 139 12.78 -14.11 0.32
N ASP A 140 13.26 -13.31 -0.59
CA ASP A 140 13.42 -13.71 -1.98
C ASP A 140 14.78 -14.34 -2.28
N GLY A 141 15.43 -14.82 -1.25
CA GLY A 141 16.68 -15.51 -1.41
C GLY A 141 17.87 -14.58 -1.45
N VAL A 142 17.72 -13.46 -2.05
CA VAL A 142 18.82 -12.49 -2.13
C VAL A 142 18.98 -11.81 -0.78
N ALA A 143 17.88 -11.36 -0.24
CA ALA A 143 17.90 -10.72 1.04
C ALA A 143 18.28 -11.68 2.16
N SER A 144 17.98 -12.94 1.97
CA SER A 144 18.25 -13.91 3.00
C SER A 144 19.72 -14.10 3.23
N THR A 145 20.42 -13.88 2.22
CA THR A 145 21.81 -14.08 2.41
C THR A 145 22.43 -12.93 3.01
N ASP A 146 21.81 -12.09 2.96
CA ASP A 146 22.30 -11.12 3.41
C ASP A 146 22.13 -10.90 4.55
N GLU A 147 21.62 -11.24 4.76
CA GLU A 147 21.57 -11.02 5.64
C GLU A 147 22.28 -11.28 6.28
N PHE A 148 22.67 -11.45 5.92
CA PHE A 148 23.29 -11.76 6.25
C PHE A 148 23.96 -11.61 6.51
#